data_6ac3363c4a561bc7693e0de72febc022
#
_entry.id   6ac3363c4a561bc7693e0de72febc022
#
_cell.length_a   1.000
_cell.length_b   1.000
_cell.length_c   1.000
_cell.angle_alpha   90.00
_cell.angle_beta   90.00
_cell.angle_gamma   90.00
#
_symmetry.space_group_name_H-M   'P 1'
#
loop_
_entity.id
_entity.type
_entity.pdbx_description
1 polymer ?
#
loop_
_entity_poly.entity_id
_entity_poly.type
_entity_poly.pdbx_seq_one_letter_code
_entity_poly.pdbx_strand_id
1 'polypeptide(L)'
;MECSPEYRKIISDELTYKIPSQNPNDPPQIIKNLQRVRENLVSIPIGRTDLIPNDYEVVDKRLNIPANFPEFRFELRQSQQDVYNTLEDNCIINAWVSWGKTFTGLAIAGKLGMKTLVVTHTVPLRNQWAKEVEKVYGITPGIIGSGRFELGSPIVIGNTQTLYRNIDKIRKEFGTIILDEMHHVSSPTFAKIIDTSHARYKIGLSGTIERKDGKHVVFRDYFSPNIFKPPKENFLTPSIHIYRSEVRFPDGANIPWAKRVNAIANNDEYRHSVAMLASAYAARGHKVLVVSDRVHFLKSC
;
A
#
# COMPACT_ATOMS: atom_id res chain seq x y z
N MET A 1 -15.65 16.30 16.30
CA MET A 1 -16.25 15.81 17.55
C MET A 1 -16.02 16.86 18.63
N GLU A 2 -17.07 17.27 19.33
CA GLU A 2 -16.95 18.08 20.53
C GLU A 2 -16.49 17.20 21.69
N CYS A 3 -15.63 17.70 22.57
CA CYS A 3 -15.16 16.93 23.72
C CYS A 3 -14.69 17.82 24.86
N SER A 4 -14.82 17.31 26.11
CA SER A 4 -14.28 17.96 27.31
C SER A 4 -12.75 18.07 27.25
N PRO A 5 -12.14 18.98 28.02
CA PRO A 5 -10.69 19.06 28.12
C PRO A 5 -10.04 17.76 28.58
N GLU A 6 -10.66 17.02 29.51
CA GLU A 6 -10.20 15.75 30.04
C GLU A 6 -10.22 14.69 28.95
N TYR A 7 -11.33 14.54 28.24
CA TYR A 7 -11.46 13.54 27.17
C TYR A 7 -10.55 13.86 26.00
N ARG A 8 -10.38 15.14 25.65
CA ARG A 8 -9.41 15.58 24.64
C ARG A 8 -7.99 15.15 24.98
N LYS A 9 -7.60 15.18 26.27
CA LYS A 9 -6.27 14.69 26.70
C LYS A 9 -6.13 13.20 26.43
N ILE A 10 -7.14 12.41 26.79
CA ILE A 10 -7.14 10.95 26.51
C ILE A 10 -6.97 10.68 25.01
N ILE A 11 -7.77 11.33 24.16
CA ILE A 11 -7.67 11.18 22.71
C ILE A 11 -6.30 11.65 22.19
N SER A 12 -5.76 12.73 22.75
CA SER A 12 -4.44 13.24 22.36
C SER A 12 -3.34 12.25 22.68
N ASP A 13 -3.40 11.59 23.83
CA ASP A 13 -2.43 10.57 24.24
C ASP A 13 -2.54 9.33 23.34
N GLU A 14 -3.76 8.88 23.03
CA GLU A 14 -4.04 7.75 22.12
C GLU A 14 -3.59 8.00 20.67
N LEU A 15 -3.67 9.24 20.18
CA LEU A 15 -3.31 9.64 18.83
C LEU A 15 -1.90 10.26 18.73
N THR A 16 -1.11 10.14 19.80
CA THR A 16 0.29 10.58 19.84
C THR A 16 1.22 9.37 19.85
N TYR A 17 1.90 9.15 18.75
CA TYR A 17 2.82 8.01 18.56
C TYR A 17 4.26 8.47 18.71
N LYS A 18 5.03 7.78 19.56
CA LYS A 18 6.48 7.95 19.71
C LYS A 18 7.17 6.84 18.93
N ILE A 19 7.79 7.20 17.81
CA ILE A 19 8.49 6.25 16.94
C ILE A 19 9.98 6.36 17.22
N PRO A 20 10.65 5.28 17.62
CA PRO A 20 12.10 5.29 17.85
C PRO A 20 12.85 5.72 16.58
N SER A 21 13.88 6.53 16.74
CA SER A 21 14.79 6.84 15.63
C SER A 21 15.59 5.62 15.22
N GLN A 22 15.94 5.51 13.94
CA GLN A 22 16.85 4.48 13.44
C GLN A 22 18.28 4.67 13.97
N ASN A 23 18.64 5.91 14.30
CA ASN A 23 19.90 6.24 14.98
C ASN A 23 19.60 6.40 16.48
N PRO A 24 20.22 5.59 17.37
CA PRO A 24 19.97 5.67 18.82
C PRO A 24 20.27 7.03 19.46
N ASN A 25 21.08 7.87 18.80
CA ASN A 25 21.44 9.19 19.29
C ASN A 25 20.42 10.28 18.90
N ASP A 26 19.48 9.98 18.02
CA ASP A 26 18.46 10.95 17.59
C ASP A 26 17.19 10.80 18.45
N PRO A 27 16.50 11.89 18.77
CA PRO A 27 15.25 11.83 19.50
C PRO A 27 14.17 11.06 18.72
N PRO A 28 13.22 10.42 19.40
CA PRO A 28 12.11 9.73 18.75
C PRO A 28 11.26 10.71 17.94
N GLN A 29 10.81 10.26 16.78
CA GLN A 29 9.83 11.01 15.98
C GLN A 29 8.47 10.96 16.67
N ILE A 30 7.83 12.12 16.86
CA ILE A 30 6.48 12.21 17.42
C ILE A 30 5.52 12.48 16.26
N ILE A 31 4.52 11.59 16.10
CA ILE A 31 3.40 11.78 15.18
C ILE A 31 2.15 12.06 16.01
N LYS A 32 1.46 13.17 15.73
CA LYS A 32 0.18 13.53 16.35
C LYS A 32 -0.90 13.57 15.29
N ASN A 33 -1.87 12.68 15.38
CA ASN A 33 -2.99 12.58 14.45
C ASN A 33 -4.28 13.25 14.96
N LEU A 34 -4.23 13.90 16.10
CA LEU A 34 -5.30 14.75 16.58
C LEU A 34 -5.13 16.18 16.05
N GLN A 35 -6.18 16.78 15.48
CA GLN A 35 -6.20 18.19 15.10
C GLN A 35 -7.22 18.94 15.95
N ARG A 36 -6.78 20.01 16.60
CA ARG A 36 -7.67 20.93 17.31
C ARG A 36 -8.27 21.92 16.30
N VAL A 37 -9.58 21.88 16.13
CA VAL A 37 -10.32 22.75 15.21
C VAL A 37 -10.76 24.03 15.92
N ARG A 38 -11.29 23.88 17.15
CA ARG A 38 -11.69 24.98 18.08
C ARG A 38 -11.42 24.54 19.51
N GLU A 39 -11.77 25.38 20.47
CA GLU A 39 -11.49 25.09 21.89
C GLU A 39 -12.02 23.72 22.34
N ASN A 40 -13.25 23.40 22.01
CA ASN A 40 -13.91 22.14 22.38
C ASN A 40 -14.18 21.22 21.17
N LEU A 41 -13.62 21.54 20.00
CA LEU A 41 -13.85 20.79 18.76
C LEU A 41 -12.54 20.19 18.24
N VAL A 42 -12.51 18.88 18.12
CA VAL A 42 -11.36 18.13 17.58
C VAL A 42 -11.74 17.36 16.32
N SER A 43 -10.75 17.18 15.43
CA SER A 43 -10.80 16.25 14.32
C SER A 43 -9.92 15.05 14.64
N ILE A 44 -10.48 13.87 14.54
CA ILE A 44 -9.80 12.58 14.68
C ILE A 44 -9.77 11.84 13.34
N PRO A 45 -8.81 10.96 13.12
CA PRO A 45 -8.74 10.18 11.89
C PRO A 45 -9.97 9.28 11.71
N ILE A 46 -10.38 9.07 10.46
CA ILE A 46 -11.59 8.30 10.11
C ILE A 46 -11.54 6.83 10.57
N GLY A 47 -10.36 6.25 10.69
CA GLY A 47 -10.17 4.88 11.16
C GLY A 47 -10.32 4.72 12.69
N ARG A 48 -10.44 5.81 13.44
CA ARG A 48 -10.48 5.80 14.90
C ARG A 48 -11.87 6.16 15.45
N THR A 49 -12.89 5.55 14.85
CA THR A 49 -14.28 5.64 15.35
C THR A 49 -14.46 5.03 16.74
N ASP A 50 -13.54 4.14 17.14
CA ASP A 50 -13.41 3.59 18.48
C ASP A 50 -13.23 4.67 19.59
N LEU A 51 -12.76 5.86 19.21
CA LEU A 51 -12.59 7.02 20.09
C LEU A 51 -13.82 7.93 20.13
N ILE A 52 -14.94 7.54 19.56
CA ILE A 52 -16.20 8.29 19.66
C ILE A 52 -17.02 7.66 20.79
N PRO A 53 -17.38 8.42 21.84
CA PRO A 53 -18.23 7.90 22.90
C PRO A 53 -19.58 7.41 22.37
N ASN A 54 -20.12 6.36 22.98
CA ASN A 54 -21.37 5.71 22.52
C ASN A 54 -22.62 6.60 22.64
N ASP A 55 -22.56 7.64 23.47
CA ASP A 55 -23.63 8.60 23.68
C ASP A 55 -23.62 9.76 22.68
N TYR A 56 -22.66 9.77 21.75
CA TYR A 56 -22.57 10.77 20.69
C TYR A 56 -23.47 10.41 19.51
N GLU A 57 -24.22 11.38 19.02
CA GLU A 57 -24.90 11.26 17.73
C GLU A 57 -23.86 11.36 16.59
N VAL A 58 -23.78 10.32 15.78
CA VAL A 58 -22.87 10.26 14.64
C VAL A 58 -23.63 10.52 13.35
N VAL A 59 -23.31 11.64 12.69
CA VAL A 59 -23.85 11.95 11.37
C VAL A 59 -22.83 11.55 10.30
N ASP A 60 -23.09 10.45 9.59
CA ASP A 60 -22.23 9.98 8.50
C ASP A 60 -22.46 10.84 7.24
N LYS A 61 -21.43 11.60 6.83
CA LYS A 61 -21.41 12.43 5.63
C LYS A 61 -20.51 11.87 4.53
N ARG A 62 -20.08 10.62 4.65
CA ARG A 62 -19.34 9.93 3.59
C ARG A 62 -20.23 9.71 2.38
N LEU A 63 -19.64 9.79 1.20
CA LEU A 63 -20.39 9.77 -0.05
C LEU A 63 -20.56 8.35 -0.58
N ASN A 64 -21.80 7.98 -0.83
CA ASN A 64 -22.16 6.82 -1.65
C ASN A 64 -22.25 7.29 -3.10
N ILE A 65 -21.37 6.78 -3.95
CA ILE A 65 -21.36 7.07 -5.39
C ILE A 65 -21.52 5.74 -6.14
N PRO A 66 -22.76 5.30 -6.37
CA PRO A 66 -23.02 4.03 -7.03
C PRO A 66 -22.44 3.98 -8.44
N ALA A 67 -21.99 2.80 -8.85
CA ALA A 67 -21.53 2.55 -10.21
C ALA A 67 -21.94 1.14 -10.66
N ASN A 68 -22.23 1.00 -11.93
CA ASN A 68 -22.60 -0.30 -12.50
C ASN A 68 -21.33 -1.09 -12.82
N PHE A 69 -21.14 -2.17 -12.09
CA PHE A 69 -20.07 -3.14 -12.36
C PHE A 69 -20.63 -4.26 -13.24
N PRO A 70 -19.89 -4.71 -14.26
CA PRO A 70 -20.18 -5.98 -14.90
C PRO A 70 -20.04 -7.13 -13.91
N GLU A 71 -20.57 -8.29 -14.28
CA GLU A 71 -20.40 -9.52 -13.49
C GLU A 71 -18.92 -9.86 -13.29
N PHE A 72 -18.57 -10.26 -12.09
CA PHE A 72 -17.22 -10.72 -11.75
C PHE A 72 -17.01 -12.12 -12.32
N ARG A 73 -16.08 -12.27 -13.25
CA ARG A 73 -15.92 -13.45 -14.13
C ARG A 73 -15.24 -14.66 -13.51
N PHE A 74 -14.88 -14.60 -12.25
CA PHE A 74 -14.06 -15.62 -11.61
C PHE A 74 -14.57 -15.98 -10.22
N GLU A 75 -14.20 -17.16 -9.75
CA GLU A 75 -14.47 -17.61 -8.40
C GLU A 75 -13.37 -17.18 -7.43
N LEU A 76 -13.75 -16.82 -6.21
CA LEU A 76 -12.83 -16.54 -5.13
C LEU A 76 -12.43 -17.86 -4.45
N ARG A 77 -11.17 -17.97 -4.06
CA ARG A 77 -10.72 -19.06 -3.17
C ARG A 77 -11.36 -18.88 -1.79
N GLN A 78 -11.43 -19.96 -0.99
CA GLN A 78 -12.11 -19.93 0.30
C GLN A 78 -11.64 -18.75 1.18
N SER A 79 -10.34 -18.57 1.38
CA SER A 79 -9.81 -17.47 2.20
C SER A 79 -10.10 -16.07 1.66
N GLN A 80 -10.25 -15.94 0.34
CA GLN A 80 -10.70 -14.70 -0.30
C GLN A 80 -12.20 -14.47 -0.11
N GLN A 81 -12.99 -15.55 -0.21
CA GLN A 81 -14.43 -15.54 0.01
C GLN A 81 -14.76 -15.15 1.46
N ASP A 82 -13.99 -15.64 2.42
CA ASP A 82 -14.17 -15.31 3.84
C ASP A 82 -14.00 -13.80 4.07
N VAL A 83 -12.94 -13.18 3.51
CA VAL A 83 -12.74 -11.73 3.57
C VAL A 83 -13.85 -10.98 2.84
N TYR A 84 -14.23 -11.46 1.65
CA TYR A 84 -15.30 -10.87 0.84
C TYR A 84 -16.63 -10.85 1.59
N ASN A 85 -17.01 -11.95 2.25
CA ASN A 85 -18.28 -12.07 2.96
C ASN A 85 -18.32 -11.19 4.22
N THR A 86 -17.22 -11.13 4.96
CA THR A 86 -17.14 -10.46 6.26
C THR A 86 -16.94 -8.95 6.16
N LEU A 87 -16.49 -8.43 4.99
CA LEU A 87 -16.21 -7.02 4.84
C LEU A 87 -17.50 -6.19 4.74
N GLU A 88 -17.68 -5.25 5.67
CA GLU A 88 -18.87 -4.37 5.78
C GLU A 88 -18.53 -2.87 5.75
N ASP A 89 -17.32 -2.49 6.19
CA ASP A 89 -16.85 -1.08 6.24
C ASP A 89 -15.35 -0.99 5.92
N ASN A 90 -14.74 0.12 6.30
CA ASN A 90 -13.30 0.34 6.16
C ASN A 90 -12.49 -0.82 6.75
N CYS A 91 -11.43 -1.23 6.08
CA CYS A 91 -10.60 -2.32 6.55
C CYS A 91 -9.18 -2.28 6.00
N ILE A 92 -8.33 -3.10 6.60
CA ILE A 92 -7.01 -3.45 6.10
C ILE A 92 -7.00 -4.94 5.74
N ILE A 93 -6.55 -5.28 4.54
CA ILE A 93 -6.30 -6.66 4.12
C ILE A 93 -4.80 -6.89 4.10
N ASN A 94 -4.29 -7.55 5.13
CA ASN A 94 -2.90 -7.93 5.26
C ASN A 94 -2.71 -9.36 4.79
N ALA A 95 -2.45 -9.52 3.51
CA ALA A 95 -2.34 -10.83 2.88
C ALA A 95 -1.00 -11.00 2.15
N TRP A 96 -0.51 -12.22 2.10
CA TRP A 96 0.77 -12.59 1.51
C TRP A 96 0.93 -12.17 0.05
N VAL A 97 2.16 -12.10 -0.38
CA VAL A 97 2.48 -12.07 -1.81
C VAL A 97 1.84 -13.30 -2.47
N SER A 98 1.27 -13.13 -3.65
CA SER A 98 0.55 -14.18 -4.40
C SER A 98 -0.79 -14.67 -3.80
N TRP A 99 -1.26 -14.14 -2.67
CA TRP A 99 -2.61 -14.42 -2.17
C TRP A 99 -3.72 -13.90 -3.10
N GLY A 100 -3.41 -12.94 -3.96
CA GLY A 100 -4.38 -12.35 -4.88
C GLY A 100 -5.08 -11.11 -4.34
N LYS A 101 -4.36 -10.26 -3.59
CA LYS A 101 -4.89 -8.98 -3.06
C LYS A 101 -5.59 -8.12 -4.12
N THR A 102 -4.97 -7.94 -5.28
CA THR A 102 -5.54 -7.18 -6.41
C THR A 102 -6.87 -7.77 -6.86
N PHE A 103 -6.90 -9.08 -7.04
CA PHE A 103 -8.07 -9.83 -7.47
C PHE A 103 -9.22 -9.72 -6.45
N THR A 104 -8.92 -9.94 -5.16
CA THR A 104 -9.90 -9.81 -4.08
C THR A 104 -10.38 -8.37 -3.92
N GLY A 105 -9.47 -7.38 -4.05
CA GLY A 105 -9.83 -5.97 -4.01
C GLY A 105 -10.81 -5.58 -5.11
N LEU A 106 -10.66 -6.13 -6.32
CA LEU A 106 -11.60 -5.94 -7.42
C LEU A 106 -12.95 -6.59 -7.13
N ALA A 107 -12.97 -7.83 -6.61
CA ALA A 107 -14.21 -8.48 -6.21
C ALA A 107 -14.98 -7.67 -5.16
N ILE A 108 -14.27 -7.14 -4.17
CA ILE A 108 -14.85 -6.26 -3.15
C ILE A 108 -15.39 -4.96 -3.76
N ALA A 109 -14.68 -4.34 -4.71
CA ALA A 109 -15.17 -3.16 -5.41
C ALA A 109 -16.53 -3.41 -6.10
N GLY A 110 -16.67 -4.56 -6.76
CA GLY A 110 -17.93 -5.00 -7.35
C GLY A 110 -19.03 -5.25 -6.32
N LYS A 111 -18.70 -5.94 -5.20
CA LYS A 111 -19.62 -6.17 -4.07
C LYS A 111 -20.20 -4.86 -3.53
N LEU A 112 -19.33 -3.89 -3.31
CA LEU A 112 -19.71 -2.59 -2.76
C LEU A 112 -20.51 -1.75 -3.75
N GLY A 113 -20.39 -2.00 -5.06
CA GLY A 113 -21.16 -1.33 -6.10
C GLY A 113 -20.94 0.19 -6.18
N MET A 114 -19.82 0.67 -5.68
CA MET A 114 -19.48 2.09 -5.63
C MET A 114 -18.35 2.42 -6.62
N LYS A 115 -18.43 3.56 -7.28
CA LYS A 115 -17.33 4.06 -8.12
C LYS A 115 -16.03 4.03 -7.32
N THR A 116 -15.05 3.28 -7.81
CA THR A 116 -13.86 2.91 -7.06
C THR A 116 -12.61 3.59 -7.61
N LEU A 117 -11.82 4.21 -6.72
CA LEU A 117 -10.47 4.67 -7.01
C LEU A 117 -9.45 3.68 -6.45
N VAL A 118 -8.58 3.16 -7.31
CA VAL A 118 -7.39 2.41 -6.90
C VAL A 118 -6.19 3.35 -6.92
N VAL A 119 -5.55 3.49 -5.78
CA VAL A 119 -4.36 4.34 -5.60
C VAL A 119 -3.10 3.48 -5.66
N THR A 120 -2.21 3.77 -6.59
CA THR A 120 -0.93 3.07 -6.78
C THR A 120 0.25 4.03 -6.73
N HIS A 121 1.40 3.57 -6.29
CA HIS A 121 2.59 4.42 -6.16
C HIS A 121 3.50 4.40 -7.41
N THR A 122 3.38 3.40 -8.29
CA THR A 122 4.19 3.29 -9.51
C THR A 122 3.34 3.06 -10.76
N VAL A 123 3.89 3.47 -11.91
CA VAL A 123 3.24 3.23 -13.22
C VAL A 123 3.10 1.73 -13.54
N PRO A 124 4.12 0.87 -13.29
CA PRO A 124 3.96 -0.57 -13.49
C PRO A 124 2.79 -1.19 -12.69
N LEU A 125 2.63 -0.82 -11.41
CA LEU A 125 1.51 -1.29 -10.59
C LEU A 125 0.16 -0.80 -11.13
N ARG A 126 0.07 0.47 -11.54
CA ARG A 126 -1.14 1.00 -12.19
C ARG A 126 -1.51 0.18 -13.43
N ASN A 127 -0.53 -0.12 -14.28
CA ASN A 127 -0.74 -0.90 -15.49
C ASN A 127 -1.10 -2.36 -15.19
N GLN A 128 -0.57 -2.94 -14.12
CA GLN A 128 -0.95 -4.25 -13.63
C GLN A 128 -2.42 -4.27 -13.19
N TRP A 129 -2.84 -3.30 -12.38
CA TRP A 129 -4.23 -3.17 -11.97
C TRP A 129 -5.17 -3.00 -13.18
N ALA A 130 -4.76 -2.19 -14.17
CA ALA A 130 -5.56 -2.01 -15.37
C ALA A 130 -5.80 -3.33 -16.12
N LYS A 131 -4.76 -4.14 -16.30
CA LYS A 131 -4.88 -5.46 -16.92
C LYS A 131 -5.78 -6.41 -16.12
N GLU A 132 -5.70 -6.38 -14.79
CA GLU A 132 -6.57 -7.21 -13.96
C GLU A 132 -8.04 -6.76 -14.04
N VAL A 133 -8.33 -5.45 -14.12
CA VAL A 133 -9.70 -4.94 -14.35
C VAL A 133 -10.25 -5.46 -15.68
N GLU A 134 -9.48 -5.34 -16.75
CA GLU A 134 -9.88 -5.84 -18.09
C GLU A 134 -10.14 -7.36 -18.07
N LYS A 135 -9.28 -8.13 -17.41
CA LYS A 135 -9.41 -9.57 -17.26
C LYS A 135 -10.65 -9.97 -16.47
N VAL A 136 -10.89 -9.30 -15.33
CA VAL A 136 -11.91 -9.68 -14.34
C VAL A 136 -13.30 -9.21 -14.75
N TYR A 137 -13.42 -8.02 -15.27
CA TYR A 137 -14.69 -7.38 -15.63
C TYR A 137 -14.91 -7.20 -17.14
N GLY A 138 -13.85 -7.30 -17.95
CA GLY A 138 -13.91 -7.06 -19.40
C GLY A 138 -14.16 -5.60 -19.77
N ILE A 139 -13.85 -4.67 -18.89
CA ILE A 139 -13.96 -3.22 -19.13
C ILE A 139 -12.61 -2.55 -19.07
N THR A 140 -12.47 -1.43 -19.77
CA THR A 140 -11.29 -0.57 -19.68
C THR A 140 -11.45 0.36 -18.47
N PRO A 141 -10.55 0.33 -17.47
CA PRO A 141 -10.60 1.26 -16.34
C PRO A 141 -10.23 2.68 -16.77
N GLY A 142 -10.72 3.67 -16.04
CA GLY A 142 -10.23 5.04 -16.16
C GLY A 142 -8.81 5.16 -15.59
N ILE A 143 -8.00 6.05 -16.15
CA ILE A 143 -6.62 6.26 -15.73
C ILE A 143 -6.42 7.72 -15.31
N ILE A 144 -5.80 7.92 -14.14
CA ILE A 144 -5.29 9.22 -13.68
C ILE A 144 -3.77 9.14 -13.57
N GLY A 145 -3.07 9.72 -14.53
CA GLY A 145 -1.60 9.70 -14.60
C GLY A 145 -1.08 9.59 -16.02
N SER A 146 0.19 9.92 -16.23
CA SER A 146 0.83 9.91 -17.57
C SER A 146 0.05 10.74 -18.62
N GLY A 147 -0.39 11.95 -18.22
CA GLY A 147 -1.14 12.86 -19.11
C GLY A 147 -2.65 12.55 -19.25
N ARG A 148 -3.15 11.47 -18.65
CA ARG A 148 -4.58 11.07 -18.69
C ARG A 148 -5.28 11.49 -17.39
N PHE A 149 -6.57 11.87 -17.53
CA PHE A 149 -7.46 12.16 -16.39
C PHE A 149 -8.88 11.69 -16.74
N GLU A 150 -9.16 10.41 -16.54
CA GLU A 150 -10.35 9.72 -16.99
C GLU A 150 -11.19 9.25 -15.80
N LEU A 151 -12.42 9.74 -15.71
CA LEU A 151 -13.34 9.45 -14.61
C LEU A 151 -14.58 8.64 -15.04
N GLY A 152 -14.72 8.31 -16.31
CA GLY A 152 -15.96 7.71 -16.87
C GLY A 152 -16.18 6.23 -16.55
N SER A 153 -15.18 5.53 -16.01
CA SER A 153 -15.29 4.10 -15.68
C SER A 153 -15.73 3.89 -14.21
N PRO A 154 -16.43 2.79 -13.89
CA PRO A 154 -16.74 2.40 -12.52
C PRO A 154 -15.47 2.16 -11.67
N ILE A 155 -14.35 1.80 -12.32
CA ILE A 155 -13.05 1.68 -11.68
C ILE A 155 -12.07 2.64 -12.34
N VAL A 156 -11.42 3.45 -11.52
CA VAL A 156 -10.37 4.39 -11.92
C VAL A 156 -9.09 4.06 -11.18
N ILE A 157 -7.96 4.03 -11.88
CA ILE A 157 -6.67 3.72 -11.28
C ILE A 157 -5.76 4.94 -11.42
N GLY A 158 -5.23 5.42 -10.30
CA GLY A 158 -4.44 6.64 -10.26
C GLY A 158 -3.08 6.48 -9.59
N ASN A 159 -2.10 7.22 -10.13
CA ASN A 159 -0.80 7.35 -9.48
C ASN A 159 -0.84 8.42 -8.40
N THR A 160 -0.31 8.11 -7.23
CA THR A 160 -0.32 8.98 -6.04
C THR A 160 0.06 10.42 -6.32
N GLN A 161 1.14 10.67 -7.06
CA GLN A 161 1.60 12.04 -7.34
C GLN A 161 0.60 12.85 -8.17
N THR A 162 -0.05 12.20 -9.16
CA THR A 162 -1.05 12.87 -10.01
C THR A 162 -2.35 13.08 -9.23
N LEU A 163 -2.76 12.11 -8.42
CA LEU A 163 -3.93 12.22 -7.55
C LEU A 163 -3.76 13.36 -6.54
N TYR A 164 -2.61 13.44 -5.90
CA TYR A 164 -2.30 14.51 -4.93
C TYR A 164 -2.41 15.91 -5.55
N ARG A 165 -1.89 16.11 -6.78
CA ARG A 165 -1.98 17.39 -7.50
C ARG A 165 -3.40 17.76 -7.92
N ASN A 166 -4.31 16.79 -7.98
CA ASN A 166 -5.70 16.97 -8.40
C ASN A 166 -6.70 16.63 -7.29
N ILE A 167 -6.30 16.77 -6.04
CA ILE A 167 -7.05 16.28 -4.88
C ILE A 167 -8.46 16.90 -4.81
N ASP A 168 -8.59 18.18 -5.13
CA ASP A 168 -9.88 18.88 -5.12
C ASP A 168 -10.86 18.37 -6.17
N LYS A 169 -10.34 17.83 -7.29
CA LYS A 169 -11.14 17.24 -8.36
C LYS A 169 -11.61 15.82 -8.05
N ILE A 170 -10.89 15.09 -7.17
CA ILE A 170 -11.13 13.67 -6.93
C ILE A 170 -11.78 13.39 -5.58
N ARG A 171 -11.67 14.29 -4.60
CA ARG A 171 -12.07 14.02 -3.21
C ARG A 171 -13.54 13.63 -3.02
N LYS A 172 -14.43 13.97 -3.99
CA LYS A 172 -15.86 13.68 -3.95
C LYS A 172 -16.33 12.79 -5.12
N GLU A 173 -15.42 12.24 -5.91
CA GLU A 173 -15.72 11.49 -7.13
C GLU A 173 -15.91 9.98 -6.92
N PHE A 174 -15.54 9.47 -5.75
CA PHE A 174 -15.49 8.04 -5.47
C PHE A 174 -16.22 7.68 -4.19
N GLY A 175 -16.93 6.57 -4.23
CA GLY A 175 -17.55 5.96 -3.06
C GLY A 175 -16.65 4.92 -2.37
N THR A 176 -15.67 4.38 -3.10
CA THR A 176 -14.65 3.45 -2.58
C THR A 176 -13.25 3.91 -2.96
N ILE A 177 -12.31 3.84 -2.01
CA ILE A 177 -10.87 3.96 -2.29
C ILE A 177 -10.17 2.69 -1.84
N ILE A 178 -9.38 2.12 -2.75
CA ILE A 178 -8.47 1.00 -2.48
C ILE A 178 -7.05 1.51 -2.58
N LEU A 179 -6.28 1.41 -1.50
CA LEU A 179 -4.87 1.76 -1.48
C LEU A 179 -4.03 0.50 -1.57
N ASP A 180 -3.39 0.31 -2.71
CA ASP A 180 -2.43 -0.78 -2.90
C ASP A 180 -1.07 -0.43 -2.26
N GLU A 181 -0.45 -1.44 -1.63
CA GLU A 181 0.76 -1.28 -0.82
C GLU A 181 0.60 -0.17 0.23
N MET A 182 -0.45 -0.29 1.04
CA MET A 182 -0.86 0.72 2.01
C MET A 182 0.23 1.11 3.02
N HIS A 183 1.29 0.32 3.14
CA HIS A 183 2.43 0.67 4.01
C HIS A 183 3.14 1.98 3.57
N HIS A 184 2.84 2.48 2.37
CA HIS A 184 3.26 3.81 1.93
C HIS A 184 2.41 4.96 2.50
N VAL A 185 1.27 4.69 3.18
CA VAL A 185 0.36 5.73 3.72
C VAL A 185 1.01 6.64 4.77
N SER A 186 2.08 6.20 5.40
CA SER A 186 2.89 7.05 6.29
C SER A 186 3.62 8.20 5.56
N SER A 187 3.60 8.20 4.21
CA SER A 187 4.03 9.35 3.41
C SER A 187 2.94 10.43 3.41
N PRO A 188 3.28 11.73 3.57
CA PRO A 188 2.30 12.82 3.62
C PRO A 188 1.38 12.88 2.39
N THR A 189 1.88 12.51 1.22
CA THR A 189 1.12 12.50 -0.04
C THR A 189 -0.01 11.47 -0.02
N PHE A 190 0.27 10.25 0.44
CA PHE A 190 -0.75 9.20 0.57
C PHE A 190 -1.75 9.52 1.67
N ALA A 191 -1.26 9.92 2.84
CA ALA A 191 -2.11 10.33 3.96
C ALA A 191 -3.11 11.39 3.52
N LYS A 192 -2.66 12.43 2.80
CA LYS A 192 -3.52 13.51 2.34
C LYS A 192 -4.63 13.04 1.39
N ILE A 193 -4.36 12.09 0.49
CA ILE A 193 -5.38 11.55 -0.41
C ILE A 193 -6.48 10.83 0.40
N ILE A 194 -6.09 10.01 1.37
CA ILE A 194 -7.04 9.26 2.19
C ILE A 194 -7.83 10.17 3.11
N ASP A 195 -7.18 11.13 3.79
CA ASP A 195 -7.82 12.04 4.75
C ASP A 195 -8.83 12.99 4.10
N THR A 196 -8.50 13.49 2.89
CA THR A 196 -9.38 14.43 2.19
C THR A 196 -10.51 13.79 1.42
N SER A 197 -10.43 12.48 1.19
CA SER A 197 -11.48 11.75 0.46
C SER A 197 -12.75 11.61 1.28
N HIS A 198 -13.88 11.89 0.64
CA HIS A 198 -15.22 11.69 1.19
C HIS A 198 -15.78 10.27 0.92
N ALA A 199 -15.00 9.37 0.35
CA ALA A 199 -15.45 8.02 0.04
C ALA A 199 -16.01 7.27 1.26
N ARG A 200 -17.11 6.54 1.03
CA ARG A 200 -17.77 5.72 2.07
C ARG A 200 -16.85 4.62 2.57
N TYR A 201 -16.10 3.99 1.63
CA TYR A 201 -15.23 2.86 1.93
C TYR A 201 -13.77 3.18 1.65
N LYS A 202 -12.91 2.86 2.61
CA LYS A 202 -11.45 2.97 2.50
C LYS A 202 -10.82 1.63 2.84
N ILE A 203 -10.14 1.03 1.86
CA ILE A 203 -9.58 -0.32 1.95
C ILE A 203 -8.09 -0.25 1.73
N GLY A 204 -7.32 -0.71 2.70
CA GLY A 204 -5.87 -0.82 2.60
C GLY A 204 -5.43 -2.23 2.27
N LEU A 205 -4.62 -2.42 1.22
CA LEU A 205 -4.03 -3.70 0.86
C LEU A 205 -2.53 -3.68 1.15
N SER A 206 -2.00 -4.70 1.83
CA SER A 206 -0.56 -4.84 2.06
C SER A 206 -0.13 -6.30 2.22
N GLY A 207 1.09 -6.61 1.82
CA GLY A 207 1.74 -7.89 2.12
C GLY A 207 2.40 -7.90 3.51
N THR A 208 2.75 -6.73 4.00
CA THR A 208 3.38 -6.53 5.31
C THR A 208 2.81 -5.29 5.96
N ILE A 209 2.31 -5.41 7.18
CA ILE A 209 1.90 -4.26 7.99
C ILE A 209 3.09 -3.67 8.72
N GLU A 210 3.96 -4.52 9.26
CA GLU A 210 5.11 -4.08 10.03
C GLU A 210 6.14 -3.37 9.17
N ARG A 211 6.55 -2.19 9.61
CA ARG A 211 7.59 -1.38 8.97
C ARG A 211 8.81 -1.29 9.87
N LYS A 212 9.98 -1.36 9.27
CA LYS A 212 11.27 -1.21 10.01
C LYS A 212 11.41 0.15 10.69
N ASP A 213 10.74 1.19 10.17
CA ASP A 213 10.74 2.53 10.74
C ASP A 213 9.66 2.75 11.81
N GLY A 214 8.90 1.73 12.20
CA GLY A 214 7.87 1.79 13.24
C GLY A 214 6.59 2.57 12.89
N LYS A 215 6.51 3.20 11.70
CA LYS A 215 5.37 4.05 11.30
C LYS A 215 4.07 3.29 10.99
N HIS A 216 4.10 1.96 11.08
CA HIS A 216 2.90 1.15 10.87
C HIS A 216 1.81 1.37 11.93
N VAL A 217 2.16 1.91 13.07
CA VAL A 217 1.21 2.18 14.17
C VAL A 217 0.07 3.13 13.75
N VAL A 218 0.30 3.99 12.76
CA VAL A 218 -0.71 4.93 12.26
C VAL A 218 -1.64 4.36 11.18
N PHE A 219 -1.43 3.14 10.71
CA PHE A 219 -2.23 2.60 9.59
C PHE A 219 -3.70 2.47 9.93
N ARG A 220 -4.02 2.03 11.14
CA ARG A 220 -5.41 1.94 11.60
C ARG A 220 -6.11 3.30 11.64
N ASP A 221 -5.37 4.39 11.83
CA ASP A 221 -5.93 5.73 11.87
C ASP A 221 -6.51 6.14 10.50
N TYR A 222 -5.90 5.69 9.41
CA TYR A 222 -6.34 6.03 8.05
C TYR A 222 -7.44 5.12 7.50
N PHE A 223 -7.52 3.88 7.98
CA PHE A 223 -8.46 2.89 7.47
C PHE A 223 -9.45 2.43 8.55
N SER A 224 -9.02 1.54 9.44
CA SER A 224 -9.85 0.91 10.47
C SER A 224 -8.97 0.05 11.39
N PRO A 225 -9.37 -0.21 12.63
CA PRO A 225 -8.79 -1.27 13.44
C PRO A 225 -9.05 -2.68 12.88
N ASN A 226 -10.03 -2.84 11.97
CA ASN A 226 -10.36 -4.11 11.35
C ASN A 226 -9.28 -4.55 10.36
N ILE A 227 -8.51 -5.56 10.74
CA ILE A 227 -7.40 -6.10 9.94
C ILE A 227 -7.69 -7.56 9.62
N PHE A 228 -7.96 -7.84 8.35
CA PHE A 228 -8.07 -9.22 7.87
C PHE A 228 -6.67 -9.79 7.63
N LYS A 229 -6.38 -10.93 8.25
CA LYS A 229 -5.13 -11.68 8.08
C LYS A 229 -5.45 -13.09 7.60
N PRO A 230 -5.73 -13.28 6.30
CA PRO A 230 -6.05 -14.60 5.78
C PRO A 230 -4.87 -15.57 5.97
N PRO A 231 -5.15 -16.87 6.09
CA PRO A 231 -4.13 -17.89 6.28
C PRO A 231 -3.18 -17.96 5.09
N LYS A 232 -1.97 -18.48 5.35
CA LYS A 232 -0.99 -18.76 4.31
C LYS A 232 -1.40 -20.00 3.54
N GLU A 233 -2.10 -19.82 2.43
CA GLU A 233 -2.44 -20.89 1.51
C GLU A 233 -1.48 -20.91 0.33
N ASN A 234 -1.10 -22.12 -0.12
CA ASN A 234 -0.23 -22.33 -1.28
C ASN A 234 1.12 -21.56 -1.22
N PHE A 235 1.65 -21.42 -0.01
CA PHE A 235 2.94 -20.78 0.19
C PHE A 235 4.08 -21.75 -0.16
N LEU A 236 4.81 -21.43 -1.22
CA LEU A 236 6.05 -22.15 -1.54
C LEU A 236 7.18 -21.56 -0.70
N THR A 237 7.78 -22.39 0.15
CA THR A 237 8.98 -21.98 0.89
C THR A 237 10.16 -21.92 -0.09
N PRO A 238 10.80 -20.77 -0.30
CA PRO A 238 11.95 -20.68 -1.17
C PRO A 238 13.15 -21.38 -0.55
N SER A 239 13.93 -22.08 -1.39
CA SER A 239 15.27 -22.53 -1.01
C SER A 239 16.26 -21.39 -1.23
N ILE A 240 17.01 -21.04 -0.20
CA ILE A 240 18.05 -20.02 -0.29
C ILE A 240 19.40 -20.68 -0.46
N HIS A 241 20.05 -20.42 -1.60
CA HIS A 241 21.41 -20.87 -1.87
C HIS A 241 22.36 -19.67 -1.78
N ILE A 242 23.35 -19.75 -0.91
CA ILE A 242 24.35 -18.69 -0.74
C ILE A 242 25.64 -19.16 -1.43
N TYR A 243 26.02 -18.44 -2.49
CA TYR A 243 27.28 -18.64 -3.18
C TYR A 243 28.30 -17.62 -2.68
N ARG A 244 29.44 -18.11 -2.21
CA ARG A 244 30.57 -17.24 -1.82
C ARG A 244 31.40 -16.96 -3.06
N SER A 245 31.69 -15.68 -3.30
CA SER A 245 32.63 -15.25 -4.32
C SER A 245 34.01 -15.05 -3.70
N GLU A 246 35.07 -15.48 -4.38
CA GLU A 246 36.45 -15.22 -3.99
C GLU A 246 36.94 -13.81 -4.44
N VAL A 247 36.10 -13.12 -5.21
CA VAL A 247 36.38 -11.77 -5.68
C VAL A 247 36.56 -10.81 -4.50
N ARG A 248 37.72 -10.19 -4.41
CA ARG A 248 38.04 -9.23 -3.36
C ARG A 248 37.58 -7.83 -3.78
N PHE A 249 36.86 -7.16 -2.87
CA PHE A 249 36.44 -5.78 -3.05
C PHE A 249 37.21 -4.86 -2.09
N PRO A 250 37.33 -3.57 -2.43
CA PRO A 250 37.90 -2.60 -1.51
C PRO A 250 37.14 -2.65 -0.17
N ASP A 251 37.82 -3.06 0.87
CA ASP A 251 37.28 -3.10 2.23
C ASP A 251 37.85 -1.95 3.05
N GLY A 252 37.01 -1.30 3.85
CA GLY A 252 37.39 -0.21 4.71
C GLY A 252 36.17 0.42 5.37
N ALA A 253 36.26 0.67 6.69
CA ALA A 253 35.14 1.22 7.47
C ALA A 253 34.61 2.55 6.93
N ASN A 254 35.44 3.31 6.22
CA ASN A 254 35.12 4.67 5.72
C ASN A 254 34.65 4.73 4.25
N ILE A 255 34.47 3.59 3.56
CA ILE A 255 34.02 3.61 2.17
C ILE A 255 32.47 3.72 2.15
N PRO A 256 31.92 4.80 1.54
CA PRO A 256 30.46 4.95 1.41
C PRO A 256 29.83 3.76 0.71
N TRP A 257 28.65 3.35 1.18
CA TRP A 257 27.91 2.19 0.65
C TRP A 257 27.75 2.22 -0.87
N ALA A 258 27.41 3.38 -1.43
CA ALA A 258 27.26 3.55 -2.88
C ALA A 258 28.55 3.24 -3.65
N LYS A 259 29.73 3.59 -3.11
CA LYS A 259 31.03 3.26 -3.72
C LYS A 259 31.31 1.76 -3.67
N ARG A 260 30.99 1.10 -2.55
CA ARG A 260 31.12 -0.37 -2.43
C ARG A 260 30.25 -1.09 -3.47
N VAL A 261 28.97 -0.73 -3.57
CA VAL A 261 28.04 -1.33 -4.53
C VAL A 261 28.50 -1.09 -5.98
N ASN A 262 29.02 0.11 -6.29
CA ASN A 262 29.55 0.39 -7.62
C ASN A 262 30.82 -0.42 -7.92
N ALA A 263 31.71 -0.60 -6.95
CA ALA A 263 32.90 -1.43 -7.11
C ALA A 263 32.52 -2.89 -7.43
N ILE A 264 31.52 -3.45 -6.71
CA ILE A 264 30.98 -4.78 -6.98
C ILE A 264 30.38 -4.86 -8.40
N ALA A 265 29.52 -3.92 -8.75
CA ALA A 265 28.86 -3.89 -10.06
C ALA A 265 29.81 -3.68 -11.25
N ASN A 266 30.96 -3.06 -11.03
CA ASN A 266 31.98 -2.82 -12.06
C ASN A 266 33.04 -3.93 -12.15
N ASN A 267 33.02 -4.91 -11.25
CA ASN A 267 33.99 -5.98 -11.27
C ASN A 267 33.60 -7.05 -12.30
N ASP A 268 34.46 -7.27 -13.29
CA ASP A 268 34.22 -8.19 -14.40
C ASP A 268 34.13 -9.66 -13.97
N GLU A 269 34.98 -10.07 -13.04
CA GLU A 269 34.98 -11.43 -12.51
C GLU A 269 33.70 -11.76 -11.76
N TYR A 270 33.20 -10.78 -10.97
CA TYR A 270 31.92 -10.92 -10.29
C TYR A 270 30.75 -11.00 -11.29
N ARG A 271 30.73 -10.14 -12.32
CA ARG A 271 29.72 -10.19 -13.39
C ARG A 271 29.73 -11.52 -14.11
N HIS A 272 30.90 -12.00 -14.47
CA HIS A 272 31.05 -13.30 -15.13
C HIS A 272 30.53 -14.44 -14.26
N SER A 273 30.83 -14.43 -12.96
CA SER A 273 30.36 -15.43 -12.00
C SER A 273 28.82 -15.45 -11.91
N VAL A 274 28.18 -14.27 -11.87
CA VAL A 274 26.70 -14.15 -11.84
C VAL A 274 26.09 -14.64 -13.16
N ALA A 275 26.67 -14.27 -14.31
CA ALA A 275 26.20 -14.71 -15.62
C ALA A 275 26.32 -16.23 -15.81
N MET A 276 27.45 -16.82 -15.39
CA MET A 276 27.65 -18.28 -15.40
C MET A 276 26.61 -19.01 -14.53
N LEU A 277 26.38 -18.50 -13.31
CA LEU A 277 25.40 -19.08 -12.41
C LEU A 277 23.98 -19.01 -12.99
N ALA A 278 23.60 -17.87 -13.54
CA ALA A 278 22.30 -17.68 -14.19
C ALA A 278 22.13 -18.63 -15.38
N SER A 279 23.15 -18.76 -16.23
CA SER A 279 23.17 -19.66 -17.37
C SER A 279 23.06 -21.13 -16.96
N ALA A 280 23.75 -21.52 -15.88
CA ALA A 280 23.70 -22.89 -15.36
C ALA A 280 22.31 -23.29 -14.86
N TYR A 281 21.58 -22.35 -14.21
CA TYR A 281 20.19 -22.60 -13.80
C TYR A 281 19.25 -22.61 -15.01
N ALA A 282 19.43 -21.69 -15.96
CA ALA A 282 18.63 -21.65 -17.18
C ALA A 282 18.77 -22.95 -18.00
N ALA A 283 20.00 -23.50 -18.14
CA ALA A 283 20.27 -24.75 -18.80
C ALA A 283 19.58 -25.97 -18.13
N ARG A 284 19.25 -25.86 -16.83
CA ARG A 284 18.46 -26.86 -16.09
C ARG A 284 16.95 -26.66 -16.19
N GLY A 285 16.49 -25.72 -17.02
CA GLY A 285 15.08 -25.45 -17.25
C GLY A 285 14.45 -24.46 -16.23
N HIS A 286 15.23 -23.84 -15.35
CA HIS A 286 14.72 -22.83 -14.43
C HIS A 286 14.48 -21.51 -15.15
N LYS A 287 13.41 -20.78 -14.75
CA LYS A 287 13.24 -19.38 -15.10
C LYS A 287 14.10 -18.54 -14.18
N VAL A 288 15.09 -17.84 -14.73
CA VAL A 288 16.07 -17.06 -13.96
C VAL A 288 15.75 -15.58 -14.03
N LEU A 289 15.72 -14.90 -12.87
CA LEU A 289 15.62 -13.46 -12.76
C LEU A 289 16.87 -12.92 -12.05
N VAL A 290 17.64 -12.11 -12.75
CA VAL A 290 18.79 -11.39 -12.16
C VAL A 290 18.31 -9.99 -11.77
N VAL A 291 18.53 -9.60 -10.52
CA VAL A 291 18.10 -8.31 -9.97
C VAL A 291 19.30 -7.51 -9.49
N SER A 292 19.36 -6.24 -9.85
CA SER A 292 20.37 -5.30 -9.38
C SER A 292 19.85 -3.87 -9.42
N ASP A 293 20.28 -3.03 -8.47
CA ASP A 293 20.02 -1.57 -8.48
C ASP A 293 20.94 -0.83 -9.48
N ARG A 294 21.80 -1.54 -10.22
CA ARG A 294 22.72 -0.98 -11.19
C ARG A 294 22.38 -1.47 -12.59
N VAL A 295 21.76 -0.58 -13.36
CA VAL A 295 21.33 -0.90 -14.74
C VAL A 295 22.48 -1.37 -15.63
N HIS A 296 23.67 -0.74 -15.50
CA HIS A 296 24.84 -1.13 -16.28
C HIS A 296 25.31 -2.56 -15.97
N PHE A 297 25.18 -3.01 -14.70
CA PHE A 297 25.48 -4.37 -14.31
C PHE A 297 24.60 -5.37 -15.08
N LEU A 298 23.29 -5.13 -15.11
CA LEU A 298 22.34 -6.01 -15.80
C LEU A 298 22.54 -6.04 -17.32
N LYS A 299 23.05 -4.98 -17.92
CA LYS A 299 23.35 -4.91 -19.36
C LYS A 299 24.64 -5.62 -19.74
N SER A 300 25.51 -5.88 -18.78
CA SER A 300 26.84 -6.46 -18.99
C SER A 300 26.96 -7.90 -18.46
N CYS A 301 25.92 -8.45 -17.82
CA CYS A 301 25.73 -9.88 -17.56
C CYS A 301 25.02 -10.56 -18.73
#